data_cb9daa10cdd14fd2a57525d6d0cdc0a1
#
_entry.id   cb9daa10cdd14fd2a57525d6d0cdc0a1
#
_cell.length_a   1.000
_cell.length_b   1.000
_cell.length_c   1.000
_cell.angle_alpha   90.00
_cell.angle_beta   90.00
_cell.angle_gamma   90.00
#
_symmetry.space_group_name_H-M   'P 1'
#
loop_
_entity.id
_entity.type
_entity.pdbx_description
1 polymer ?
#
loop_
_entity_poly.entity_id
_entity_poly.type
_entity_poly.pdbx_seq_one_letter_code
_entity_poly.pdbx_strand_id
1 'polypeptide(L)'
;MRVKGAATATAIENTTLVAVVTDAILNKAQAKRLAMLAQTGFARAIYPVHAPLDGDLVFAAATGVKPIDPLYGLTELGTLAANTVARAIARGVYEATALPFADALPAWRDRFAKR
;
A
#
# COMPACT_ATOMS: atom_id res chain seq x y z
N MET A 1 10.22 23.29 -2.94
CA MET A 1 9.72 21.92 -2.71
C MET A 1 10.92 21.00 -2.64
N ARG A 2 11.20 20.38 -1.49
CA ARG A 2 12.28 19.40 -1.37
C ARG A 2 11.75 18.03 -1.79
N VAL A 3 12.28 17.48 -2.87
CA VAL A 3 12.00 16.10 -3.23
C VAL A 3 12.72 15.20 -2.23
N LYS A 4 11.99 14.29 -1.60
CA LYS A 4 12.54 13.32 -0.66
C LYS A 4 13.58 12.48 -1.41
N GLY A 5 14.82 12.45 -0.92
CA GLY A 5 15.91 11.73 -1.56
C GLY A 5 16.87 12.56 -2.40
N ALA A 6 16.69 13.88 -2.51
CA ALA A 6 17.54 14.76 -3.34
C ALA A 6 18.86 15.22 -2.67
N ALA A 7 19.32 14.60 -1.60
CA ALA A 7 20.56 14.99 -0.94
C ALA A 7 21.51 13.80 -0.90
N THR A 8 22.56 13.91 -1.70
CA THR A 8 23.75 13.04 -1.76
C THR A 8 23.62 11.67 -2.42
N ALA A 9 24.66 11.27 -3.09
CA ALA A 9 24.89 10.20 -4.07
C ALA A 9 24.64 8.73 -3.64
N THR A 10 23.84 8.46 -2.63
CA THR A 10 23.25 7.16 -2.35
C THR A 10 21.78 7.23 -2.74
N ALA A 11 21.37 6.47 -3.76
CA ALA A 11 19.97 6.31 -4.12
C ALA A 11 19.18 5.86 -2.90
N ILE A 12 18.47 6.77 -2.25
CA ILE A 12 17.49 6.42 -1.21
C ILE A 12 16.25 5.97 -1.98
N GLU A 13 16.15 4.68 -2.19
CA GLU A 13 14.98 4.04 -2.75
C GLU A 13 13.91 3.97 -1.68
N ASN A 14 12.70 4.40 -2.02
CA ASN A 14 11.53 4.22 -1.18
C ASN A 14 10.66 3.11 -1.77
N THR A 15 10.16 2.24 -0.93
CA THR A 15 9.34 1.12 -1.38
C THR A 15 8.18 0.92 -0.43
N THR A 16 6.99 0.78 -0.98
CA THR A 16 5.80 0.33 -0.25
C THR A 16 5.35 -0.99 -0.85
N LEU A 17 5.34 -2.04 -0.03
CA LEU A 17 4.89 -3.37 -0.42
C LEU A 17 3.52 -3.65 0.16
N VAL A 18 2.60 -4.13 -0.69
CA VAL A 18 1.25 -4.50 -0.30
C VAL A 18 0.94 -5.91 -0.79
N ALA A 19 0.34 -6.72 0.08
CA ALA A 19 -0.28 -7.98 -0.27
C ALA A 19 -1.79 -7.89 -0.04
N VAL A 20 -2.57 -8.15 -1.09
CA VAL A 20 -4.03 -8.25 -1.03
C VAL A 20 -4.41 -9.71 -1.12
N VAL A 21 -5.15 -10.19 -0.13
CA VAL A 21 -5.66 -11.57 -0.10
C VAL A 21 -7.19 -11.55 -0.09
N THR A 22 -7.79 -12.37 -0.92
CA THR A 22 -9.24 -12.52 -1.02
C THR A 22 -9.65 -13.99 -1.05
N ASP A 23 -10.83 -14.31 -0.59
CA ASP A 23 -11.45 -15.63 -0.75
C ASP A 23 -12.25 -15.77 -2.07
N ALA A 24 -12.28 -14.75 -2.89
CA ALA A 24 -12.96 -14.77 -4.18
C ALA A 24 -12.36 -15.80 -5.15
N ILE A 25 -13.20 -16.36 -6.00
CA ILE A 25 -12.76 -17.19 -7.12
C ILE A 25 -12.30 -16.28 -8.25
N LEU A 26 -10.99 -16.19 -8.43
CA LEU A 26 -10.36 -15.38 -9.48
C LEU A 26 -9.43 -16.24 -10.33
N ASN A 27 -9.40 -16.01 -11.62
CA ASN A 27 -8.34 -16.51 -12.46
C ASN A 27 -7.09 -15.59 -12.37
N LYS A 28 -5.98 -15.99 -13.00
CA LYS A 28 -4.71 -15.26 -12.95
C LYS A 28 -4.85 -13.81 -13.47
N ALA A 29 -5.59 -13.61 -14.55
CA ALA A 29 -5.80 -12.27 -15.13
C ALA A 29 -6.63 -11.38 -14.19
N GLN A 30 -7.66 -11.93 -13.57
CA GLN A 30 -8.48 -11.21 -12.59
C GLN A 30 -7.68 -10.88 -11.32
N ALA A 31 -6.86 -11.79 -10.82
CA ALA A 31 -5.99 -11.51 -9.67
C ALA A 31 -4.98 -10.39 -9.98
N LYS A 32 -4.36 -10.41 -11.18
CA LYS A 32 -3.53 -9.31 -11.64
C LYS A 32 -4.30 -8.00 -11.72
N ARG A 33 -5.51 -8.02 -12.23
CA ARG A 33 -6.36 -6.82 -12.31
C ARG A 33 -6.74 -6.31 -10.91
N LEU A 34 -7.00 -7.22 -9.97
CA LEU A 34 -7.25 -6.86 -8.57
C LEU A 34 -6.05 -6.10 -7.96
N ALA A 35 -4.83 -6.58 -8.19
CA ALA A 35 -3.63 -5.89 -7.74
C ALA A 35 -3.53 -4.47 -8.32
N MET A 36 -3.83 -4.29 -9.61
CA MET A 36 -3.84 -2.99 -10.27
C MET A 36 -4.91 -2.05 -9.71
N LEU A 37 -6.09 -2.55 -9.39
CA LEU A 37 -7.16 -1.75 -8.76
C LEU A 37 -6.79 -1.38 -7.32
N ALA A 38 -6.27 -2.32 -6.55
CA ALA A 38 -5.81 -2.10 -5.18
C ALA A 38 -4.71 -1.03 -5.10
N GLN A 39 -3.82 -0.98 -6.09
CA GLN A 39 -2.75 0.01 -6.18
C GLN A 39 -3.27 1.45 -6.16
N THR A 40 -4.45 1.72 -6.66
CA THR A 40 -5.05 3.07 -6.62
C THR A 40 -5.26 3.59 -5.20
N GLY A 41 -5.31 2.70 -4.21
CA GLY A 41 -5.38 3.05 -2.79
C GLY A 41 -4.14 3.76 -2.26
N PHE A 42 -2.97 3.56 -2.87
CA PHE A 42 -1.72 4.24 -2.47
C PHE A 42 -1.85 5.77 -2.55
N ALA A 43 -2.43 6.29 -3.62
CA ALA A 43 -2.55 7.72 -3.84
C ALA A 43 -3.44 8.44 -2.81
N ARG A 44 -4.24 7.68 -2.05
CA ARG A 44 -5.09 8.20 -0.97
C ARG A 44 -4.37 8.24 0.38
N ALA A 45 -3.22 7.62 0.49
CA ALA A 45 -2.46 7.51 1.75
C ALA A 45 -1.04 8.08 1.65
N ILE A 46 -0.48 8.17 0.45
CA ILE A 46 0.90 8.60 0.20
C ILE A 46 0.90 9.72 -0.83
N TYR A 47 1.62 10.80 -0.53
CA TYR A 47 1.80 11.91 -1.47
C TYR A 47 3.24 12.47 -1.41
N PRO A 48 3.92 12.61 -2.54
CA PRO A 48 3.63 11.99 -3.84
C PRO A 48 3.80 10.47 -3.77
N VAL A 49 3.14 9.74 -4.67
CA VAL A 49 3.20 8.28 -4.75
C VAL A 49 3.74 7.85 -6.12
N HIS A 50 4.35 6.67 -6.16
CA HIS A 50 4.88 6.07 -7.41
C HIS A 50 5.84 7.02 -8.14
N ALA A 51 6.69 7.71 -7.38
CA ALA A 51 7.75 8.52 -7.97
C ALA A 51 8.76 7.63 -8.70
N PRO A 52 9.56 8.16 -9.64
CA PRO A 52 10.51 7.35 -10.43
C PRO A 52 11.53 6.53 -9.61
N LEU A 53 11.77 6.95 -8.35
CA LEU A 53 12.67 6.25 -7.43
C LEU A 53 11.94 5.33 -6.44
N ASP A 54 10.62 5.21 -6.55
CA ASP A 54 9.83 4.35 -5.69
C ASP A 54 9.75 2.93 -6.27
N GLY A 55 9.94 1.93 -5.42
CA GLY A 55 9.81 0.51 -5.76
C GLY A 55 8.46 -0.08 -5.34
N ASP A 56 7.39 0.72 -5.40
CA ASP A 56 6.05 0.34 -4.92
C ASP A 56 5.48 -0.86 -5.67
N LEU A 57 4.95 -1.82 -4.94
CA LEU A 57 4.50 -3.09 -5.51
C LEU A 57 3.27 -3.64 -4.77
N VAL A 58 2.34 -4.21 -5.53
CA VAL A 58 1.16 -4.90 -5.00
C VAL A 58 1.11 -6.33 -5.52
N PHE A 59 0.98 -7.28 -4.60
CA PHE A 59 0.67 -8.66 -4.87
C PHE A 59 -0.81 -8.93 -4.58
N ALA A 60 -1.46 -9.77 -5.38
CA ALA A 60 -2.79 -10.26 -5.09
C ALA A 60 -2.82 -11.78 -5.10
N ALA A 61 -3.48 -12.36 -4.10
CA ALA A 61 -3.74 -13.78 -3.99
C ALA A 61 -5.23 -14.04 -3.76
N ALA A 62 -5.75 -15.07 -4.39
CA ALA A 62 -7.14 -15.51 -4.25
C ALA A 62 -7.18 -16.97 -3.82
N THR A 63 -7.93 -17.27 -2.76
CA THR A 63 -8.06 -18.66 -2.25
C THR A 63 -9.12 -19.47 -2.99
N GLY A 64 -9.98 -18.82 -3.78
CA GLY A 64 -10.91 -19.53 -4.68
C GLY A 64 -12.12 -20.17 -3.99
N VAL A 65 -12.64 -19.55 -2.95
CA VAL A 65 -13.76 -20.08 -2.17
C VAL A 65 -15.11 -19.51 -2.60
N LYS A 66 -15.19 -18.19 -2.77
CA LYS A 66 -16.45 -17.49 -3.04
C LYS A 66 -16.57 -17.03 -4.48
N PRO A 67 -17.67 -17.36 -5.16
CA PRO A 67 -17.94 -16.78 -6.48
C PRO A 67 -18.17 -15.28 -6.38
N ILE A 68 -17.80 -14.55 -7.43
CA ILE A 68 -18.11 -13.13 -7.58
C ILE A 68 -19.08 -12.93 -8.75
N ASP A 69 -19.80 -11.82 -8.75
CA ASP A 69 -20.63 -11.44 -9.89
C ASP A 69 -19.76 -11.30 -11.15
N PRO A 70 -20.15 -11.96 -12.28
CA PRO A 70 -19.31 -11.98 -13.48
C PRO A 70 -19.17 -10.61 -14.17
N LEU A 71 -20.08 -9.67 -13.92
CA LEU A 71 -20.05 -8.35 -14.54
C LEU A 71 -19.45 -7.28 -13.60
N TYR A 72 -19.91 -7.22 -12.36
CA TYR A 72 -19.57 -6.14 -11.42
C TYR A 72 -18.61 -6.57 -10.31
N GLY A 73 -18.51 -7.87 -10.02
CA GLY A 73 -17.83 -8.37 -8.85
C GLY A 73 -16.34 -7.98 -8.76
N LEU A 74 -15.64 -7.94 -9.87
CA LEU A 74 -14.22 -7.52 -9.88
C LEU A 74 -14.08 -6.01 -9.61
N THR A 75 -15.00 -5.19 -10.09
CA THR A 75 -15.01 -3.75 -9.83
C THR A 75 -15.30 -3.46 -8.35
N GLU A 76 -16.29 -4.13 -7.78
CA GLU A 76 -16.63 -4.00 -6.36
C GLU A 76 -15.46 -4.46 -5.47
N LEU A 77 -14.91 -5.63 -5.76
CA LEU A 77 -13.76 -6.17 -5.03
C LEU A 77 -12.54 -5.25 -5.13
N GLY A 78 -12.26 -4.72 -6.31
CA GLY A 78 -11.18 -3.77 -6.54
C GLY A 78 -11.34 -2.46 -5.78
N THR A 79 -12.57 -1.95 -5.70
CA THR A 79 -12.89 -0.75 -4.92
C THR A 79 -12.68 -0.99 -3.42
N LEU A 80 -13.14 -2.12 -2.91
CA LEU A 80 -12.91 -2.52 -1.52
C LEU A 80 -11.42 -2.71 -1.22
N ALA A 81 -10.68 -3.33 -2.14
CA ALA A 81 -9.24 -3.52 -2.02
C ALA A 81 -8.50 -2.17 -1.96
N ALA A 82 -8.83 -1.22 -2.84
CA ALA A 82 -8.23 0.12 -2.82
C ALA A 82 -8.50 0.86 -1.50
N ASN A 83 -9.73 0.81 -0.99
CA ASN A 83 -10.07 1.38 0.30
C ASN A 83 -9.31 0.72 1.46
N THR A 84 -9.18 -0.60 1.42
CA THR A 84 -8.46 -1.38 2.44
C THR A 84 -6.97 -1.06 2.41
N VAL A 85 -6.36 -0.96 1.23
CA VAL A 85 -4.94 -0.58 1.07
C VAL A 85 -4.69 0.81 1.63
N ALA A 86 -5.51 1.81 1.31
CA ALA A 86 -5.35 3.15 1.85
C ALA A 86 -5.39 3.17 3.38
N ARG A 87 -6.33 2.44 3.98
CA ARG A 87 -6.45 2.31 5.44
C ARG A 87 -5.27 1.54 6.05
N ALA A 88 -4.82 0.46 5.40
CA ALA A 88 -3.71 -0.35 5.89
C ALA A 88 -2.40 0.46 5.93
N ILE A 89 -2.11 1.25 4.90
CA ILE A 89 -0.94 2.13 4.85
C ILE A 89 -1.00 3.17 5.98
N ALA A 90 -2.12 3.88 6.11
CA ALA A 90 -2.28 4.88 7.16
C ALA A 90 -2.15 4.26 8.56
N ARG A 91 -2.75 3.10 8.77
CA ARG A 91 -2.67 2.38 10.03
C ARG A 91 -1.26 1.85 10.31
N GLY A 92 -0.57 1.33 9.31
CA GLY A 92 0.81 0.87 9.44
C GLY A 92 1.76 1.97 9.91
N VAL A 93 1.61 3.17 9.36
CA VAL A 93 2.37 4.36 9.81
C VAL A 93 1.99 4.77 11.24
N TYR A 94 0.69 4.75 11.56
CA TYR A 94 0.21 5.12 12.89
C TYR A 94 0.66 4.14 13.98
N GLU A 95 0.66 2.83 13.70
CA GLU A 95 1.03 1.79 14.67
C GLU A 95 2.54 1.56 14.79
N ALA A 96 3.33 2.10 13.87
CA ALA A 96 4.79 1.98 13.93
C ALA A 96 5.35 2.60 15.22
N THR A 97 6.39 1.96 15.75
CA THR A 97 7.18 2.44 16.89
C THR A 97 8.61 2.73 16.47
N ALA A 98 9.28 3.66 17.15
CA ALA A 98 10.69 3.93 16.89
C ALA A 98 11.55 2.69 17.20
N LEU A 99 12.59 2.45 16.40
CA LEU A 99 13.53 1.37 16.65
C LEU A 99 14.37 1.66 17.90
N PRO A 100 14.80 0.62 18.66
CA PRO A 100 15.47 0.78 19.95
C PRO A 100 16.97 1.04 19.83
N PHE A 101 17.38 1.99 19.01
CA PHE A 101 18.80 2.40 18.89
C PHE A 101 18.93 3.92 18.78
N ALA A 102 20.10 4.44 19.12
CA ALA A 102 20.42 5.85 18.96
C ALA A 102 20.29 6.26 17.49
N ASP A 103 19.81 7.48 17.25
CA ASP A 103 19.59 8.04 15.91
C ASP A 103 18.47 7.35 15.09
N ALA A 104 17.68 6.48 15.70
CA ALA A 104 16.47 5.97 15.06
C ALA A 104 15.49 7.10 14.73
N LEU A 105 14.86 7.00 13.55
CA LEU A 105 13.81 7.96 13.18
C LEU A 105 12.63 7.84 14.15
N PRO A 106 12.07 8.98 14.61
CA PRO A 106 10.92 8.95 15.51
C PRO A 106 9.69 8.38 14.79
N ALA A 107 8.87 7.65 15.53
CA ALA A 107 7.58 7.20 15.00
C ALA A 107 6.64 8.40 14.78
N TRP A 108 5.70 8.24 13.87
CA TRP A 108 4.71 9.28 13.58
C TRP A 108 3.93 9.71 14.83
N ARG A 109 3.51 8.75 15.66
CA ARG A 109 2.78 9.02 16.90
C ARG A 109 3.59 9.83 17.90
N ASP A 110 4.88 9.56 18.02
CA ASP A 110 5.75 10.28 18.95
C ASP A 110 5.91 11.75 18.55
N ARG A 111 5.85 12.01 17.25
CA ARG A 111 6.09 13.34 16.69
C ARG A 111 4.84 14.18 16.55
N PHE A 112 3.69 13.57 16.24
CA PHE A 112 2.48 14.30 15.82
C PHE A 112 1.24 14.01 16.64
N ALA A 113 1.11 12.86 17.28
CA ALA A 113 -0.02 12.56 18.15
C ALA A 113 0.19 13.24 19.51
N LYS A 114 -0.17 14.50 19.59
CA LYS A 114 -0.30 15.17 20.89
C LYS A 114 -1.50 14.56 21.62
N ARG A 115 -1.26 14.06 22.82
CA ARG A 115 -2.33 13.73 23.78
C ARG A 115 -3.04 14.98 24.24
#